data_aa8f09b3efa2d6b64ef3ec2d8e0d7f24
#
_entry.id   aa8f09b3efa2d6b64ef3ec2d8e0d7f24
#
_cell.length_a   1.000
_cell.length_b   1.000
_cell.length_c   1.000
_cell.angle_alpha   90.00
_cell.angle_beta   90.00
_cell.angle_gamma   90.00
#
_symmetry.space_group_name_H-M   'P 1'
#
loop_
_entity.id
_entity.type
_entity.pdbx_description
1 polymer ?
#
loop_
_entity_poly.entity_id
_entity_poly.type
_entity_poly.pdbx_seq_one_letter_code
_entity_poly.pdbx_strand_id
1 'polypeptide(L)'
;MNRTVATGATALVVAVALSGCSLLGGSDGALPAPSVPPTASRTPAPTATATEDPDAAHIEASATPRAPTPVATEAAVPDPVLTPIPAGTVLTEGDVASPKGSIHFHYRVVADGDDTFTAQYTGVTSSLPVPIGVGFFERERQVGDGLTYPGVGDAVLGGPTPAPVSKDVPLDGSGVDPSGLVTLVVSSAADAGQTDLPIEIAGGKVLAVAPVRWSVPQRQTNVHPVDGGARSNAAGPVTATTASGAPRSYTVARDDLIGDVAARFGISVKALVWLNDDVQVFGGDQYLYEGTTLNLDPLAR
;
A
#
# COMPACT_ATOMS: atom_id res chain seq x y z
N MET A 1 -62.63 -22.32 -7.20
CA MET A 1 -62.03 -22.21 -8.56
C MET A 1 -60.58 -22.37 -8.43
N ASN A 2 -60.11 -23.58 -8.74
CA ASN A 2 -58.68 -23.96 -8.68
C ASN A 2 -57.92 -23.42 -9.91
N ARG A 3 -56.79 -22.82 -9.72
CA ARG A 3 -55.78 -22.66 -10.77
C ARG A 3 -54.40 -23.04 -10.22
N THR A 4 -54.02 -24.24 -10.57
CA THR A 4 -52.69 -24.80 -10.47
C THR A 4 -51.80 -24.13 -11.52
N VAL A 5 -50.64 -23.60 -11.15
CA VAL A 5 -49.59 -23.18 -12.07
C VAL A 5 -48.34 -24.00 -11.78
N ALA A 6 -47.89 -24.65 -12.83
CA ALA A 6 -46.79 -25.60 -12.83
C ALA A 6 -45.42 -24.94 -12.77
N THR A 7 -44.54 -25.58 -12.01
CA THR A 7 -43.13 -25.33 -11.85
C THR A 7 -42.35 -25.81 -13.07
N GLY A 8 -41.52 -24.94 -13.65
CA GLY A 8 -40.50 -25.32 -14.63
C GLY A 8 -39.12 -25.11 -14.04
N ALA A 9 -38.46 -26.18 -13.67
CA ALA A 9 -37.03 -26.17 -13.28
C ALA A 9 -36.16 -26.42 -14.51
N THR A 10 -35.39 -25.44 -14.91
CA THR A 10 -34.37 -25.59 -15.96
C THR A 10 -33.01 -25.72 -15.30
N ALA A 11 -32.50 -26.94 -15.31
CA ALA A 11 -31.11 -27.22 -14.86
C ALA A 11 -30.15 -26.96 -16.02
N LEU A 12 -29.23 -26.05 -15.87
CA LEU A 12 -28.14 -25.79 -16.79
C LEU A 12 -26.91 -26.61 -16.34
N VAL A 13 -26.61 -27.66 -17.08
CA VAL A 13 -25.38 -28.47 -16.89
C VAL A 13 -24.26 -27.82 -17.73
N VAL A 14 -23.24 -27.28 -17.07
CA VAL A 14 -22.00 -26.84 -17.73
C VAL A 14 -20.99 -27.99 -17.68
N ALA A 15 -20.75 -28.63 -18.81
CA ALA A 15 -19.70 -29.62 -18.98
C ALA A 15 -18.36 -28.92 -19.27
N VAL A 16 -17.38 -29.05 -18.38
CA VAL A 16 -15.99 -28.65 -18.61
C VAL A 16 -15.25 -29.81 -19.25
N ALA A 17 -14.87 -29.65 -20.52
CA ALA A 17 -14.05 -30.60 -21.24
C ALA A 17 -12.56 -30.32 -20.93
N LEU A 18 -11.93 -31.24 -20.23
CA LEU A 18 -10.48 -31.31 -20.05
C LEU A 18 -9.86 -32.01 -21.27
N SER A 19 -9.23 -31.25 -22.16
CA SER A 19 -8.44 -31.78 -23.25
C SER A 19 -7.00 -32.03 -22.78
N GLY A 20 -6.69 -33.26 -22.41
CA GLY A 20 -5.34 -33.71 -22.22
C GLY A 20 -4.70 -34.07 -23.54
N CYS A 21 -3.61 -33.42 -23.94
CA CYS A 21 -2.71 -33.90 -25.02
C CYS A 21 -1.46 -34.48 -24.40
N SER A 22 -1.43 -35.81 -24.33
CA SER A 22 -0.19 -36.58 -24.20
C SER A 22 0.42 -36.75 -25.56
N LEU A 23 1.60 -36.23 -25.81
CA LEU A 23 2.45 -36.58 -26.92
C LEU A 23 3.77 -37.14 -26.37
N LEU A 24 3.80 -38.47 -26.26
CA LEU A 24 5.01 -39.28 -26.22
C LEU A 24 5.54 -39.38 -27.68
N GLY A 25 6.71 -38.85 -27.93
CA GLY A 25 7.43 -39.03 -29.16
C GLY A 25 8.90 -38.80 -28.86
N GLY A 26 9.63 -39.90 -28.62
CA GLY A 26 11.07 -39.89 -28.47
C GLY A 26 11.74 -39.65 -29.83
N SER A 27 12.78 -38.83 -29.83
CA SER A 27 13.82 -38.86 -30.85
C SER A 27 15.14 -38.50 -30.19
N ASP A 28 16.03 -39.46 -30.09
CA ASP A 28 17.44 -39.27 -29.79
C ASP A 28 18.05 -38.29 -30.80
N GLY A 29 18.24 -37.07 -30.41
CA GLY A 29 19.01 -36.05 -31.12
C GLY A 29 20.19 -35.64 -30.25
N ALA A 30 21.36 -36.22 -30.56
CA ALA A 30 22.62 -35.82 -29.93
C ALA A 30 22.86 -34.33 -30.11
N LEU A 31 23.04 -33.62 -29.01
CA LEU A 31 23.44 -32.20 -28.99
C LEU A 31 24.87 -32.10 -29.57
N PRO A 32 25.13 -31.21 -30.54
CA PRO A 32 26.49 -30.93 -30.98
C PRO A 32 27.29 -30.28 -29.83
N ALA A 33 28.47 -30.82 -29.61
CA ALA A 33 29.42 -30.28 -28.64
C ALA A 33 29.81 -28.84 -29.01
N PRO A 34 30.00 -27.93 -28.02
CA PRO A 34 30.44 -26.57 -28.30
C PRO A 34 31.86 -26.60 -28.88
N SER A 35 32.03 -26.03 -30.08
CA SER A 35 33.32 -25.85 -30.74
C SER A 35 34.14 -24.84 -29.92
N VAL A 36 35.27 -25.31 -29.39
CA VAL A 36 36.26 -24.45 -28.74
C VAL A 36 36.97 -23.65 -29.84
N PRO A 37 37.02 -22.32 -29.79
CA PRO A 37 37.79 -21.53 -30.74
C PRO A 37 39.31 -21.80 -30.56
N PRO A 38 40.09 -21.82 -31.65
CA PRO A 38 41.51 -22.11 -31.55
C PRO A 38 42.25 -21.02 -30.79
N THR A 39 43.05 -21.45 -29.84
CA THR A 39 43.99 -20.61 -29.05
C THR A 39 44.95 -19.94 -30.03
N ALA A 40 44.91 -18.63 -30.17
CA ALA A 40 45.85 -17.86 -30.93
C ALA A 40 47.24 -17.93 -30.24
N SER A 41 48.19 -18.56 -30.85
CA SER A 41 49.61 -18.52 -30.45
C SER A 41 50.10 -17.09 -30.47
N ARG A 42 50.47 -16.56 -29.34
CA ARG A 42 51.17 -15.28 -29.23
C ARG A 42 52.62 -15.49 -29.64
N THR A 43 53.01 -14.87 -30.72
CA THR A 43 54.40 -14.69 -31.13
C THR A 43 55.10 -13.77 -30.10
N PRO A 44 56.25 -14.14 -29.56
CA PRO A 44 56.98 -13.25 -28.66
C PRO A 44 57.48 -12.01 -29.39
N ALA A 45 57.25 -10.83 -28.81
CA ALA A 45 57.77 -9.57 -29.31
C ALA A 45 59.29 -9.52 -29.15
N PRO A 46 60.02 -8.87 -30.07
CA PRO A 46 61.46 -8.72 -29.96
C PRO A 46 61.85 -7.83 -28.77
N THR A 47 62.81 -8.31 -27.97
CA THR A 47 63.42 -7.56 -26.88
C THR A 47 64.15 -6.37 -27.47
N ALA A 48 63.70 -5.13 -27.14
CA ALA A 48 64.42 -3.92 -27.47
C ALA A 48 65.61 -3.81 -26.48
N THR A 49 66.79 -3.85 -27.00
CA THR A 49 68.03 -3.51 -26.26
C THR A 49 68.05 -2.03 -25.98
N ALA A 50 68.03 -1.65 -24.70
CA ALA A 50 68.19 -0.27 -24.30
C ALA A 50 69.63 0.15 -24.54
N THR A 51 69.82 1.12 -25.41
CA THR A 51 71.12 1.87 -25.54
C THR A 51 71.09 2.96 -24.47
N GLU A 52 71.95 2.89 -23.50
CA GLU A 52 72.15 3.94 -22.54
C GLU A 52 72.74 5.17 -23.24
N ASP A 53 72.05 6.30 -23.14
CA ASP A 53 72.52 7.61 -23.52
C ASP A 53 73.09 8.28 -22.27
N PRO A 54 74.38 8.63 -22.22
CA PRO A 54 75.02 9.14 -21.00
C PRO A 54 74.85 10.63 -20.76
N ASP A 55 73.95 11.32 -21.41
CA ASP A 55 73.81 12.77 -21.30
C ASP A 55 72.44 13.30 -20.95
N ALA A 56 71.71 12.58 -20.07
CA ALA A 56 70.50 13.09 -19.50
C ALA A 56 70.79 14.03 -18.32
N ALA A 57 70.93 15.30 -18.65
CA ALA A 57 71.05 16.37 -17.65
C ALA A 57 69.87 16.36 -16.68
N HIS A 58 70.16 16.38 -15.38
CA HIS A 58 69.20 16.55 -14.30
C HIS A 58 68.26 17.76 -14.55
N ILE A 59 67.00 17.50 -14.89
CA ILE A 59 65.93 18.48 -14.69
C ILE A 59 65.21 18.07 -13.41
N GLU A 60 65.64 18.66 -12.28
CA GLU A 60 64.80 18.67 -11.07
C GLU A 60 63.60 19.54 -11.35
N ALA A 61 62.52 18.89 -11.83
CA ALA A 61 61.24 19.50 -11.82
C ALA A 61 60.70 19.54 -10.39
N SER A 62 60.91 20.71 -9.74
CA SER A 62 60.28 21.02 -8.45
C SER A 62 58.76 20.97 -8.63
N ALA A 63 58.19 19.80 -8.45
CA ALA A 63 56.73 19.65 -8.40
C ALA A 63 56.24 20.32 -7.12
N THR A 64 55.78 21.55 -7.25
CA THR A 64 55.03 22.22 -6.17
C THR A 64 53.84 21.32 -5.81
N PRO A 65 53.69 20.91 -4.55
CA PRO A 65 52.55 20.10 -4.15
C PRO A 65 51.27 20.88 -4.46
N ARG A 66 50.52 20.40 -5.44
CA ARG A 66 49.18 20.93 -5.69
C ARG A 66 48.31 20.60 -4.49
N ALA A 67 47.82 21.64 -3.80
CA ALA A 67 46.89 21.45 -2.71
C ALA A 67 45.70 20.56 -3.18
N PRO A 68 45.27 19.56 -2.37
CA PRO A 68 44.13 18.76 -2.74
C PRO A 68 42.91 19.65 -2.98
N THR A 69 42.33 19.55 -4.16
CA THR A 69 41.08 20.21 -4.46
C THR A 69 40.04 19.71 -3.44
N PRO A 70 39.36 20.60 -2.71
CA PRO A 70 38.35 20.16 -1.77
C PRO A 70 37.27 19.34 -2.55
N VAL A 71 37.13 18.08 -2.15
CA VAL A 71 36.01 17.25 -2.65
C VAL A 71 34.76 17.96 -2.20
N ALA A 72 33.93 18.38 -3.15
CA ALA A 72 32.62 18.94 -2.82
C ALA A 72 31.86 17.92 -1.97
N THR A 73 31.60 18.28 -0.72
CA THR A 73 30.76 17.45 0.15
C THR A 73 29.39 17.44 -0.51
N GLU A 74 28.96 16.28 -0.99
CA GLU A 74 27.60 16.10 -1.52
C GLU A 74 26.60 16.54 -0.44
N ALA A 75 25.71 17.45 -0.80
CA ALA A 75 24.73 17.95 0.15
C ALA A 75 23.87 16.79 0.64
N ALA A 76 23.76 16.64 1.96
CA ALA A 76 22.96 15.57 2.55
C ALA A 76 21.51 15.69 2.03
N VAL A 77 20.98 14.59 1.46
CA VAL A 77 19.60 14.53 1.03
C VAL A 77 18.69 14.63 2.27
N PRO A 78 17.77 15.59 2.32
CA PRO A 78 16.91 15.78 3.48
C PRO A 78 16.02 14.54 3.73
N ASP A 79 15.69 14.30 4.99
CA ASP A 79 14.78 13.22 5.36
C ASP A 79 13.38 13.48 4.79
N PRO A 80 12.68 12.42 4.37
CA PRO A 80 11.28 12.54 3.92
C PRO A 80 10.40 12.95 5.11
N VAL A 81 9.49 13.90 4.83
CA VAL A 81 8.58 14.46 5.85
C VAL A 81 7.19 14.59 5.25
N LEU A 82 6.19 14.23 6.04
CA LEU A 82 4.79 14.61 5.87
C LEU A 82 4.36 15.37 7.11
N THR A 83 3.92 16.63 6.96
CA THR A 83 3.51 17.44 8.11
C THR A 83 2.28 16.83 8.77
N PRO A 84 2.31 16.47 10.07
CA PRO A 84 1.15 15.91 10.75
C PRO A 84 0.00 16.92 10.83
N ILE A 85 -1.22 16.41 10.88
CA ILE A 85 -2.40 17.23 11.15
C ILE A 85 -2.35 17.63 12.65
N PRO A 86 -2.52 18.92 13.00
CA PRO A 86 -2.46 19.34 14.40
C PRO A 86 -3.44 18.57 15.28
N ALA A 87 -2.99 18.16 16.47
CA ALA A 87 -3.83 17.47 17.45
C ALA A 87 -5.10 18.25 17.76
N GLY A 88 -6.22 17.52 17.91
CA GLY A 88 -7.53 18.09 18.19
C GLY A 88 -8.26 18.65 16.96
N THR A 89 -7.65 18.60 15.77
CA THR A 89 -8.34 18.97 14.51
C THR A 89 -9.47 17.97 14.25
N VAL A 90 -10.71 18.45 14.14
CA VAL A 90 -11.87 17.62 13.79
C VAL A 90 -11.87 17.40 12.28
N LEU A 91 -11.81 16.13 11.85
CA LEU A 91 -11.75 15.74 10.44
C LEU A 91 -13.12 15.37 9.87
N THR A 92 -14.00 14.88 10.71
CA THR A 92 -15.40 14.58 10.39
C THR A 92 -16.20 14.51 11.69
N GLU A 93 -17.48 14.84 11.60
CA GLU A 93 -18.42 14.65 12.69
C GLU A 93 -19.84 14.45 12.14
N GLY A 94 -20.72 13.86 12.94
CA GLY A 94 -22.10 13.64 12.55
C GLY A 94 -22.89 12.85 13.60
N ASP A 95 -24.19 12.75 13.35
CA ASP A 95 -25.11 11.97 14.17
C ASP A 95 -25.45 10.65 13.49
N VAL A 96 -25.55 9.60 14.28
CA VAL A 96 -25.97 8.28 13.86
C VAL A 96 -27.27 7.92 14.55
N ALA A 97 -28.25 7.50 13.76
CA ALA A 97 -29.50 6.94 14.25
C ALA A 97 -29.89 5.70 13.48
N SER A 98 -30.32 4.65 14.16
CA SER A 98 -30.90 3.50 13.46
C SER A 98 -32.29 3.86 12.91
N PRO A 99 -32.77 3.20 11.82
CA PRO A 99 -34.05 3.51 11.18
C PRO A 99 -35.25 3.45 12.12
N LYS A 100 -35.20 2.64 13.16
CA LYS A 100 -36.25 2.50 14.18
C LYS A 100 -35.99 3.33 15.45
N GLY A 101 -34.96 4.15 15.48
CA GLY A 101 -34.61 4.99 16.62
C GLY A 101 -34.09 4.22 17.85
N SER A 102 -33.79 2.93 17.71
CA SER A 102 -33.26 2.11 18.81
C SER A 102 -31.81 2.42 19.18
N ILE A 103 -31.07 3.07 18.30
CA ILE A 103 -29.67 3.47 18.49
C ILE A 103 -29.55 4.95 18.13
N HIS A 104 -28.84 5.70 18.94
CA HIS A 104 -28.52 7.11 18.67
C HIS A 104 -27.22 7.50 19.35
N PHE A 105 -26.35 8.25 18.65
CA PHE A 105 -25.16 8.88 19.18
C PHE A 105 -24.60 9.95 18.23
N HIS A 106 -23.75 10.80 18.76
CA HIS A 106 -22.89 11.69 17.98
C HIS A 106 -21.48 11.10 17.88
N TYR A 107 -20.84 11.24 16.71
CA TYR A 107 -19.45 10.87 16.52
C TYR A 107 -18.65 12.03 15.94
N ARG A 108 -17.38 12.07 16.25
CA ARG A 108 -16.38 12.88 15.55
C ARG A 108 -15.07 12.13 15.49
N VAL A 109 -14.26 12.39 14.44
CA VAL A 109 -12.89 11.91 14.34
C VAL A 109 -11.96 13.08 14.46
N VAL A 110 -10.98 12.96 15.34
CA VAL A 110 -9.97 13.99 15.62
C VAL A 110 -8.58 13.44 15.28
N ALA A 111 -7.69 14.34 14.82
CA ALA A 111 -6.28 14.04 14.68
C ALA A 111 -5.58 14.09 16.05
N ASP A 112 -4.63 13.17 16.27
CA ASP A 112 -3.86 13.09 17.51
C ASP A 112 -2.51 13.86 17.42
N GLY A 113 -2.12 14.29 16.20
CA GLY A 113 -0.94 15.13 15.96
C GLY A 113 0.31 14.37 15.56
N ASP A 114 0.22 13.06 15.38
CA ASP A 114 1.29 12.13 15.06
C ASP A 114 0.95 11.17 13.91
N ASP A 115 0.02 11.59 13.03
CA ASP A 115 -0.53 10.80 11.93
C ASP A 115 -1.47 9.67 12.38
N THR A 116 -1.89 9.67 13.62
CA THR A 116 -2.96 8.82 14.14
C THR A 116 -4.25 9.61 14.35
N PHE A 117 -5.36 8.89 14.50
CA PHE A 117 -6.69 9.48 14.62
C PHE A 117 -7.52 8.74 15.65
N THR A 118 -8.37 9.48 16.36
CA THR A 118 -9.28 8.93 17.36
C THR A 118 -10.72 9.25 17.00
N ALA A 119 -11.57 8.22 16.92
CA ALA A 119 -13.01 8.36 16.82
C ALA A 119 -13.59 8.51 18.24
N GLN A 120 -14.31 9.60 18.48
CA GLN A 120 -14.97 9.92 19.74
C GLN A 120 -16.48 9.76 19.58
N TYR A 121 -17.06 8.83 20.34
CA TYR A 121 -18.49 8.56 20.34
C TYR A 121 -19.09 9.12 21.62
N THR A 122 -20.11 9.97 21.51
CA THR A 122 -20.74 10.64 22.66
C THR A 122 -22.25 10.47 22.62
N GLY A 123 -22.86 10.41 23.81
CA GLY A 123 -24.29 10.25 23.94
C GLY A 123 -24.82 8.91 23.40
N VAL A 124 -24.00 7.87 23.42
CA VAL A 124 -24.39 6.55 22.89
C VAL A 124 -25.53 5.96 23.70
N THR A 125 -26.66 5.72 23.03
CA THR A 125 -27.82 5.05 23.58
C THR A 125 -28.22 3.88 22.67
N SER A 126 -28.60 2.75 23.27
CA SER A 126 -29.15 1.60 22.58
C SER A 126 -30.21 0.92 23.44
N SER A 127 -31.41 0.76 22.88
CA SER A 127 -32.48 -0.04 23.50
C SER A 127 -32.52 -1.49 23.02
N LEU A 128 -31.56 -1.89 22.18
CA LEU A 128 -31.47 -3.26 21.67
C LEU A 128 -30.99 -4.20 22.78
N PRO A 129 -31.49 -5.46 22.83
CA PRO A 129 -31.09 -6.44 23.83
C PRO A 129 -29.67 -7.02 23.57
N VAL A 130 -28.95 -6.50 22.59
CA VAL A 130 -27.61 -6.94 22.18
C VAL A 130 -26.62 -5.79 22.25
N PRO A 131 -25.33 -6.06 22.48
CA PRO A 131 -24.29 -5.06 22.32
C PRO A 131 -24.20 -4.56 20.88
N ILE A 132 -23.82 -3.28 20.73
CA ILE A 132 -23.57 -2.68 19.41
C ILE A 132 -22.09 -2.45 19.22
N GLY A 133 -21.59 -2.74 18.03
CA GLY A 133 -20.26 -2.44 17.54
C GLY A 133 -20.28 -1.33 16.51
N VAL A 134 -19.14 -0.68 16.31
CA VAL A 134 -18.93 0.35 15.29
C VAL A 134 -17.67 0.04 14.50
N GLY A 135 -17.59 0.55 13.27
CA GLY A 135 -16.39 0.50 12.45
C GLY A 135 -16.56 1.35 11.19
N PHE A 136 -15.44 1.87 10.68
CA PHE A 136 -15.44 2.61 9.42
C PHE A 136 -15.06 1.70 8.26
N PHE A 137 -15.67 1.94 7.09
CA PHE A 137 -15.50 1.12 5.90
C PHE A 137 -15.23 1.98 4.66
N GLU A 138 -14.38 1.46 3.77
CA GLU A 138 -14.07 2.07 2.47
C GLU A 138 -15.21 1.95 1.45
N ARG A 139 -16.21 1.13 1.73
CA ARG A 139 -17.35 0.88 0.85
C ARG A 139 -18.64 1.20 1.55
N GLU A 140 -19.60 1.67 0.77
CA GLU A 140 -20.96 1.84 1.26
C GLU A 140 -21.54 0.51 1.75
N ARG A 141 -22.29 0.60 2.86
CA ARG A 141 -23.00 -0.51 3.49
C ARG A 141 -24.48 -0.14 3.65
N GLN A 142 -25.30 -1.16 3.78
CA GLN A 142 -26.75 -0.97 3.99
C GLN A 142 -27.21 -1.65 5.28
N VAL A 143 -28.25 -1.09 5.88
CA VAL A 143 -28.92 -1.71 7.04
C VAL A 143 -29.46 -3.08 6.65
N GLY A 144 -29.19 -4.09 7.48
CA GLY A 144 -29.54 -5.49 7.22
C GLY A 144 -28.43 -6.31 6.54
N ASP A 145 -27.36 -5.67 6.03
CA ASP A 145 -26.20 -6.41 5.53
C ASP A 145 -25.57 -7.26 6.64
N GLY A 146 -24.83 -8.29 6.27
CA GLY A 146 -23.96 -9.05 7.17
C GLY A 146 -22.53 -8.59 7.04
N LEU A 147 -21.85 -8.33 8.15
CA LEU A 147 -20.41 -8.08 8.17
C LEU A 147 -19.67 -9.40 8.25
N THR A 148 -18.66 -9.57 7.40
CA THR A 148 -17.78 -10.74 7.37
C THR A 148 -16.36 -10.42 7.84
N TYR A 149 -16.06 -9.14 8.05
CA TYR A 149 -14.77 -8.64 8.54
C TYR A 149 -14.98 -7.34 9.33
N PRO A 150 -14.09 -7.04 10.31
CA PRO A 150 -14.13 -5.80 11.08
C PRO A 150 -13.86 -4.58 10.18
N GLY A 151 -14.34 -3.42 10.60
CA GLY A 151 -13.99 -2.14 10.01
C GLY A 151 -12.70 -1.55 10.62
N VAL A 152 -12.27 -0.43 10.09
CA VAL A 152 -11.21 0.39 10.71
C VAL A 152 -11.77 1.03 11.98
N GLY A 153 -11.02 1.00 13.08
CA GLY A 153 -11.51 1.46 14.37
C GLY A 153 -12.68 0.63 14.91
N ASP A 154 -12.66 -0.69 14.65
CA ASP A 154 -13.70 -1.62 15.11
C ASP A 154 -13.71 -1.68 16.64
N ALA A 155 -14.88 -1.44 17.24
CA ALA A 155 -15.04 -1.47 18.67
C ALA A 155 -16.47 -1.74 19.11
N VAL A 156 -16.62 -2.40 20.25
CA VAL A 156 -17.92 -2.57 20.91
C VAL A 156 -18.21 -1.34 21.76
N LEU A 157 -19.31 -0.63 21.48
CA LEU A 157 -19.78 0.50 22.29
C LEU A 157 -20.58 0.07 23.51
N GLY A 158 -21.07 -1.18 23.52
CA GLY A 158 -21.90 -1.74 24.61
C GLY A 158 -23.38 -1.78 24.25
N GLY A 159 -24.22 -2.12 25.24
CA GLY A 159 -25.68 -2.13 25.13
C GLY A 159 -26.31 -3.34 25.84
N PRO A 160 -27.63 -3.25 26.22
CA PRO A 160 -28.44 -2.03 26.20
C PRO A 160 -27.90 -0.97 27.17
N THR A 161 -28.03 0.31 26.83
CA THR A 161 -27.50 1.42 27.63
C THR A 161 -28.60 2.04 28.47
N PRO A 162 -28.61 1.90 29.81
CA PRO A 162 -29.60 2.53 30.68
C PRO A 162 -29.45 4.06 30.76
N ALA A 163 -28.24 4.56 30.46
CA ALA A 163 -27.91 5.98 30.38
C ALA A 163 -26.92 6.20 29.21
N PRO A 164 -26.86 7.42 28.64
CA PRO A 164 -25.90 7.73 27.58
C PRO A 164 -24.46 7.48 28.02
N VAL A 165 -23.67 6.81 27.17
CA VAL A 165 -22.24 6.54 27.39
C VAL A 165 -21.38 7.26 26.36
N SER A 166 -20.09 7.42 26.65
CA SER A 166 -19.11 7.94 25.70
C SER A 166 -17.93 6.98 25.61
N LYS A 167 -17.31 6.91 24.43
CA LYS A 167 -16.14 6.07 24.20
C LYS A 167 -15.25 6.69 23.13
N ASP A 168 -13.94 6.67 23.38
CA ASP A 168 -12.92 7.00 22.39
C ASP A 168 -12.30 5.72 21.86
N VAL A 169 -12.06 5.66 20.55
CA VAL A 169 -11.56 4.48 19.84
C VAL A 169 -10.49 4.93 18.83
N PRO A 170 -9.25 4.44 18.94
CA PRO A 170 -8.23 4.69 17.92
C PRO A 170 -8.68 4.16 16.55
N LEU A 171 -8.38 4.89 15.48
CA LEU A 171 -8.61 4.46 14.10
C LEU A 171 -7.42 3.67 13.57
N ASP A 172 -7.01 2.61 14.27
CA ASP A 172 -5.91 1.77 13.84
C ASP A 172 -6.18 1.21 12.43
N GLY A 173 -5.19 1.31 11.55
CA GLY A 173 -5.31 0.86 10.16
C GLY A 173 -5.92 1.86 9.18
N SER A 174 -6.20 3.11 9.60
CA SER A 174 -6.68 4.17 8.69
C SER A 174 -5.58 4.74 7.77
N GLY A 175 -4.30 4.39 8.03
CA GLY A 175 -3.18 5.06 7.40
C GLY A 175 -3.04 6.52 7.86
N VAL A 176 -2.26 7.30 7.12
CA VAL A 176 -2.04 8.73 7.41
C VAL A 176 -3.14 9.64 6.83
N ASP A 177 -4.06 9.09 6.05
CA ASP A 177 -5.23 9.79 5.49
C ASP A 177 -6.48 8.91 5.58
N PRO A 178 -7.41 9.19 6.52
CA PRO A 178 -8.61 8.39 6.72
C PRO A 178 -9.71 8.65 5.67
N SER A 179 -9.49 9.55 4.71
CA SER A 179 -10.54 10.01 3.78
C SER A 179 -11.09 8.94 2.85
N GLY A 180 -10.40 7.81 2.71
CA GLY A 180 -10.89 6.62 2.01
C GLY A 180 -12.04 5.89 2.71
N LEU A 181 -12.28 6.16 3.98
CA LEU A 181 -13.34 5.55 4.78
C LEU A 181 -14.65 6.31 4.58
N VAL A 182 -15.58 5.77 3.80
CA VAL A 182 -16.78 6.50 3.33
C VAL A 182 -18.04 6.24 4.16
N THR A 183 -18.04 5.19 4.99
CA THR A 183 -19.23 4.79 5.76
C THR A 183 -18.87 4.41 7.18
N LEU A 184 -19.51 5.02 8.16
CA LEU A 184 -19.56 4.53 9.55
C LEU A 184 -20.72 3.55 9.67
N VAL A 185 -20.43 2.35 10.15
CA VAL A 185 -21.39 1.27 10.34
C VAL A 185 -21.56 0.99 11.82
N VAL A 186 -22.80 0.81 12.22
CA VAL A 186 -23.16 0.21 13.51
C VAL A 186 -23.68 -1.19 13.27
N SER A 187 -23.12 -2.16 13.95
CA SER A 187 -23.47 -3.57 13.82
C SER A 187 -23.86 -4.20 15.15
N SER A 188 -24.55 -5.33 15.08
CA SER A 188 -24.75 -6.17 16.25
C SER A 188 -23.44 -6.84 16.65
N ALA A 189 -23.02 -6.64 17.88
CA ALA A 189 -21.89 -7.32 18.49
C ALA A 189 -22.34 -8.54 19.35
N ALA A 190 -23.52 -9.10 19.07
CA ALA A 190 -23.96 -10.34 19.68
C ALA A 190 -23.03 -11.50 19.31
N ASP A 191 -22.88 -12.45 20.22
CA ASP A 191 -22.05 -13.63 19.98
C ASP A 191 -22.59 -14.47 18.81
N ALA A 192 -21.70 -14.96 17.97
CA ALA A 192 -22.07 -15.77 16.79
C ALA A 192 -22.80 -17.09 17.16
N GLY A 193 -22.63 -17.56 18.40
CA GLY A 193 -23.30 -18.74 18.94
C GLY A 193 -24.71 -18.48 19.49
N GLN A 194 -25.16 -17.24 19.56
CA GLN A 194 -26.47 -16.88 20.09
C GLN A 194 -27.52 -17.04 18.98
N THR A 195 -28.23 -18.16 19.01
CA THR A 195 -29.18 -18.58 17.96
C THR A 195 -30.64 -18.20 18.24
N ASP A 196 -30.95 -17.69 19.41
CA ASP A 196 -32.28 -17.31 19.88
C ASP A 196 -32.65 -15.86 19.54
N LEU A 197 -31.74 -15.14 18.89
CA LEU A 197 -31.98 -13.75 18.46
C LEU A 197 -32.75 -13.68 17.13
N PRO A 198 -33.60 -12.64 16.98
CA PRO A 198 -34.15 -12.27 15.67
C PRO A 198 -33.01 -12.03 14.66
N ILE A 199 -33.21 -12.45 13.41
CA ILE A 199 -32.18 -12.36 12.36
C ILE A 199 -31.72 -10.93 12.11
N GLU A 200 -32.55 -9.93 12.38
CA GLU A 200 -32.27 -8.51 12.19
C GLU A 200 -31.23 -7.96 13.18
N ILE A 201 -31.04 -8.62 14.32
CA ILE A 201 -30.08 -8.24 15.36
C ILE A 201 -29.08 -9.36 15.68
N ALA A 202 -29.03 -10.40 14.85
CA ALA A 202 -28.04 -11.45 14.96
C ALA A 202 -26.61 -10.87 14.80
N GLY A 203 -25.61 -11.58 15.34
CA GLY A 203 -24.21 -11.11 15.31
C GLY A 203 -23.75 -10.72 13.92
N GLY A 204 -23.06 -9.58 13.81
CA GLY A 204 -22.56 -9.03 12.56
C GLY A 204 -23.61 -8.35 11.66
N LYS A 205 -24.89 -8.26 12.05
CA LYS A 205 -25.89 -7.52 11.27
C LYS A 205 -25.70 -6.01 11.38
N VAL A 206 -25.76 -5.32 10.23
CA VAL A 206 -25.73 -3.87 10.14
C VAL A 206 -27.05 -3.29 10.62
N LEU A 207 -26.99 -2.48 11.68
CA LEU A 207 -28.12 -1.90 12.39
C LEU A 207 -28.37 -0.44 12.02
N ALA A 208 -27.29 0.29 11.74
CA ALA A 208 -27.33 1.67 11.26
C ALA A 208 -26.10 1.95 10.40
N VAL A 209 -26.21 2.94 9.53
CA VAL A 209 -25.12 3.44 8.70
C VAL A 209 -25.17 4.97 8.66
N ALA A 210 -24.01 5.61 8.60
CA ALA A 210 -23.87 7.03 8.34
C ALA A 210 -22.82 7.25 7.25
N PRO A 211 -23.09 8.04 6.21
CA PRO A 211 -22.06 8.44 5.27
C PRO A 211 -21.08 9.38 5.96
N VAL A 212 -19.79 9.14 5.75
CA VAL A 212 -18.73 9.95 6.33
C VAL A 212 -18.28 10.99 5.32
N ARG A 213 -18.18 12.25 5.75
CA ARG A 213 -17.69 13.35 4.94
C ARG A 213 -16.47 13.95 5.63
N TRP A 214 -15.32 13.73 5.02
CA TRP A 214 -14.04 14.18 5.56
C TRP A 214 -13.74 15.63 5.19
N SER A 215 -13.13 16.34 6.13
CA SER A 215 -12.53 17.67 5.97
C SER A 215 -11.06 17.60 6.39
N VAL A 216 -10.28 16.84 5.62
CA VAL A 216 -8.85 16.67 5.89
C VAL A 216 -8.09 17.90 5.40
N PRO A 217 -7.33 18.61 6.26
CA PRO A 217 -6.50 19.73 5.83
C PRO A 217 -5.43 19.30 4.83
N GLN A 218 -5.07 20.20 3.92
CA GLN A 218 -3.97 19.96 3.00
C GLN A 218 -2.65 19.84 3.78
N ARG A 219 -1.91 18.75 3.54
CA ARG A 219 -0.65 18.46 4.21
C ARG A 219 0.53 18.81 3.31
N GLN A 220 1.63 19.21 3.92
CA GLN A 220 2.86 19.52 3.21
C GLN A 220 3.84 18.33 3.33
N THR A 221 4.54 18.08 2.24
CA THR A 221 5.60 17.07 2.16
C THR A 221 6.76 17.64 1.34
N ASN A 222 7.96 17.10 1.56
CA ASN A 222 9.12 17.34 0.70
C ASN A 222 9.33 16.20 -0.30
N VAL A 223 8.41 15.24 -0.38
CA VAL A 223 8.47 14.10 -1.31
C VAL A 223 7.45 14.32 -2.43
N HIS A 224 7.95 14.59 -3.64
CA HIS A 224 7.14 14.90 -4.81
C HIS A 224 7.55 14.02 -5.99
N PRO A 225 7.06 12.78 -6.09
CA PRO A 225 7.39 11.89 -7.19
C PRO A 225 6.90 12.45 -8.53
N VAL A 226 7.78 12.44 -9.53
CA VAL A 226 7.47 12.81 -10.92
C VAL A 226 8.00 11.71 -11.83
N ASP A 227 7.14 11.13 -12.67
CA ASP A 227 7.58 10.06 -13.57
C ASP A 227 8.45 10.61 -14.71
N GLY A 228 9.75 10.29 -14.68
CA GLY A 228 10.71 10.59 -15.73
C GLY A 228 10.67 9.61 -16.93
N GLY A 229 9.71 8.68 -16.92
CA GLY A 229 9.57 7.64 -17.95
C GLY A 229 10.39 6.39 -17.69
N ALA A 230 9.97 5.29 -18.30
CA ALA A 230 10.64 4.00 -18.18
C ALA A 230 12.10 4.06 -18.63
N ARG A 231 12.98 3.39 -17.87
CA ARG A 231 14.42 3.30 -18.15
C ARG A 231 14.95 1.91 -17.77
N SER A 232 16.21 1.63 -18.07
CA SER A 232 16.87 0.40 -17.61
C SER A 232 16.74 0.27 -16.09
N ASN A 233 16.44 -0.91 -15.59
CA ASN A 233 16.24 -1.27 -14.18
C ASN A 233 15.15 -0.42 -13.44
N ALA A 234 14.25 0.22 -14.21
CA ALA A 234 13.06 0.92 -13.75
C ALA A 234 12.01 0.95 -14.87
N ALA A 235 11.67 -0.23 -15.40
CA ALA A 235 10.83 -0.40 -16.58
C ALA A 235 9.36 -0.65 -16.28
N GLY A 236 9.01 -0.85 -15.01
CA GLY A 236 7.64 -1.15 -14.58
C GLY A 236 6.62 -0.06 -14.93
N PRO A 237 5.33 -0.38 -15.00
CA PRO A 237 4.27 0.58 -15.28
C PRO A 237 3.88 1.39 -14.03
N VAL A 238 3.55 2.66 -14.24
CA VAL A 238 2.72 3.44 -13.29
C VAL A 238 1.29 2.96 -13.44
N THR A 239 0.72 2.41 -12.36
CA THR A 239 -0.61 1.76 -12.38
C THR A 239 -1.73 2.63 -11.84
N ALA A 240 -1.38 3.71 -11.13
CA ALA A 240 -2.35 4.72 -10.70
C ALA A 240 -1.69 6.11 -10.64
N THR A 241 -2.52 7.15 -10.82
CA THR A 241 -2.14 8.55 -10.66
C THR A 241 -3.09 9.26 -9.69
N THR A 242 -2.60 10.35 -9.08
CA THR A 242 -3.44 11.27 -8.31
C THR A 242 -4.35 12.08 -9.23
N ALA A 243 -5.30 12.81 -8.66
CA ALA A 243 -6.16 13.72 -9.43
C ALA A 243 -5.37 14.82 -10.18
N SER A 244 -4.18 15.18 -9.70
CA SER A 244 -3.26 16.12 -10.34
C SER A 244 -2.38 15.48 -11.42
N GLY A 245 -2.46 14.15 -11.62
CA GLY A 245 -1.66 13.42 -12.59
C GLY A 245 -0.29 12.96 -12.08
N ALA A 246 0.05 13.22 -10.82
CA ALA A 246 1.28 12.68 -10.22
C ALA A 246 1.20 11.14 -10.07
N PRO A 247 2.32 10.42 -10.21
CA PRO A 247 2.32 8.97 -10.04
C PRO A 247 1.94 8.61 -8.60
N ARG A 248 1.00 7.66 -8.45
CA ARG A 248 0.50 7.17 -7.16
C ARG A 248 0.96 5.75 -6.86
N SER A 249 1.01 4.91 -7.87
CA SER A 249 1.41 3.51 -7.71
C SER A 249 2.28 3.06 -8.87
N TYR A 250 3.27 2.24 -8.56
CA TYR A 250 4.19 1.66 -9.51
C TYR A 250 4.26 0.15 -9.30
N THR A 251 4.12 -0.64 -10.36
CA THR A 251 4.32 -2.08 -10.28
C THR A 251 5.74 -2.43 -10.72
N VAL A 252 6.49 -3.07 -9.83
CA VAL A 252 7.87 -3.48 -10.07
C VAL A 252 7.94 -4.47 -11.22
N ALA A 253 8.77 -4.16 -12.23
CA ALA A 253 9.09 -5.07 -13.31
C ALA A 253 10.31 -5.93 -12.95
N ARG A 254 10.53 -6.95 -13.79
CA ARG A 254 11.72 -7.78 -13.67
C ARG A 254 12.98 -6.93 -13.83
N ASP A 255 13.97 -7.24 -13.02
CA ASP A 255 15.29 -6.58 -12.98
C ASP A 255 15.24 -5.09 -12.54
N ASP A 256 14.13 -4.60 -11.97
CA ASP A 256 14.07 -3.26 -11.39
C ASP A 256 14.93 -3.19 -10.12
N LEU A 257 15.72 -2.10 -10.03
CA LEU A 257 16.56 -1.79 -8.88
C LEU A 257 15.97 -0.58 -8.14
N ILE A 258 15.98 -0.62 -6.80
CA ILE A 258 15.38 0.44 -5.97
C ILE A 258 15.99 1.82 -6.27
N GLY A 259 17.31 1.89 -6.54
CA GLY A 259 18.00 3.12 -6.88
C GLY A 259 17.53 3.74 -8.20
N ASP A 260 17.35 2.89 -9.23
CA ASP A 260 16.91 3.31 -10.55
C ASP A 260 15.42 3.68 -10.55
N VAL A 261 14.59 2.96 -9.78
CA VAL A 261 13.18 3.31 -9.57
C VAL A 261 13.06 4.65 -8.84
N ALA A 262 13.78 4.86 -7.75
CA ALA A 262 13.81 6.15 -7.05
C ALA A 262 14.26 7.29 -7.97
N ALA A 263 15.32 7.08 -8.76
CA ALA A 263 15.83 8.05 -9.72
C ALA A 263 14.84 8.34 -10.86
N ARG A 264 14.05 7.33 -11.31
CA ARG A 264 12.97 7.54 -12.28
C ARG A 264 11.93 8.51 -11.77
N PHE A 265 11.58 8.43 -10.49
CA PHE A 265 10.58 9.30 -9.88
C PHE A 265 11.17 10.59 -9.27
N GLY A 266 12.48 10.83 -9.42
CA GLY A 266 13.14 12.04 -8.91
C GLY A 266 13.15 12.15 -7.39
N ILE A 267 13.07 11.03 -6.68
CA ILE A 267 13.11 10.95 -5.22
C ILE A 267 14.34 10.16 -4.74
N SER A 268 14.69 10.28 -3.47
CA SER A 268 15.76 9.47 -2.89
C SER A 268 15.27 8.04 -2.59
N VAL A 269 16.21 7.08 -2.53
CA VAL A 269 15.91 5.71 -2.05
C VAL A 269 15.29 5.76 -0.67
N LYS A 270 15.78 6.64 0.22
CA LYS A 270 15.22 6.84 1.56
C LYS A 270 13.76 7.27 1.52
N ALA A 271 13.40 8.17 0.59
CA ALA A 271 12.01 8.58 0.40
C ALA A 271 11.15 7.44 -0.17
N LEU A 272 11.68 6.65 -1.11
CA LEU A 272 10.94 5.50 -1.65
C LEU A 272 10.67 4.44 -0.57
N VAL A 273 11.66 4.14 0.27
CA VAL A 273 11.47 3.22 1.43
C VAL A 273 10.49 3.81 2.43
N TRP A 274 10.59 5.10 2.74
CA TRP A 274 9.67 5.78 3.66
C TRP A 274 8.22 5.76 3.16
N LEU A 275 7.98 5.83 1.85
CA LEU A 275 6.65 5.68 1.25
C LEU A 275 6.10 4.25 1.36
N ASN A 276 6.97 3.27 1.62
CA ASN A 276 6.68 1.84 1.58
C ASN A 276 7.32 1.13 2.77
N ASP A 277 6.82 1.37 3.97
CA ASP A 277 7.43 0.87 5.23
C ASP A 277 7.50 -0.66 5.29
N ASP A 278 6.63 -1.36 4.57
CA ASP A 278 6.53 -2.81 4.49
C ASP A 278 7.33 -3.42 3.33
N VAL A 279 7.91 -2.59 2.46
CA VAL A 279 8.71 -3.09 1.33
C VAL A 279 10.03 -3.63 1.83
N GLN A 280 10.19 -4.94 1.66
CA GLN A 280 11.45 -5.60 1.93
C GLN A 280 12.40 -5.44 0.72
N VAL A 281 13.53 -4.79 0.95
CA VAL A 281 14.61 -4.71 -0.02
C VAL A 281 15.59 -5.84 0.25
N PHE A 282 15.84 -6.70 -0.73
CA PHE A 282 16.66 -7.90 -0.54
C PHE A 282 18.04 -7.78 -1.18
N GLY A 283 19.03 -8.24 -0.42
CA GLY A 283 20.41 -8.41 -0.85
C GLY A 283 21.21 -7.13 -0.98
N GLY A 284 22.50 -7.29 -1.24
CA GLY A 284 23.45 -6.18 -1.44
C GLY A 284 23.20 -5.37 -2.72
N ASP A 285 22.47 -5.95 -3.66
CA ASP A 285 22.17 -5.34 -4.97
C ASP A 285 20.87 -4.54 -4.99
N GLN A 286 20.14 -4.50 -3.87
CA GLN A 286 18.91 -3.70 -3.70
C GLN A 286 17.82 -4.00 -4.74
N TYR A 287 17.63 -5.28 -5.05
CA TYR A 287 16.55 -5.73 -5.93
C TYR A 287 15.17 -5.58 -5.28
N LEU A 288 14.19 -5.23 -6.10
CA LEU A 288 12.79 -5.22 -5.74
C LEU A 288 12.13 -6.54 -6.23
N TYR A 289 11.06 -6.98 -5.56
CA TYR A 289 10.31 -8.13 -6.05
C TYR A 289 9.43 -7.76 -7.23
N GLU A 290 9.57 -8.50 -8.34
CA GLU A 290 8.69 -8.41 -9.50
C GLU A 290 7.21 -8.57 -9.10
N GLY A 291 6.35 -7.70 -9.63
CA GLY A 291 4.92 -7.69 -9.36
C GLY A 291 4.51 -6.99 -8.07
N THR A 292 5.45 -6.58 -7.22
CA THR A 292 5.13 -5.75 -6.05
C THR A 292 4.61 -4.38 -6.49
N THR A 293 3.58 -3.89 -5.83
CA THR A 293 3.09 -2.53 -6.04
C THR A 293 3.72 -1.60 -5.01
N LEU A 294 4.47 -0.60 -5.49
CA LEU A 294 5.04 0.45 -4.65
C LEU A 294 4.08 1.63 -4.58
N ASN A 295 3.91 2.16 -3.39
CA ASN A 295 3.25 3.43 -3.15
C ASN A 295 4.20 4.59 -3.49
N LEU A 296 3.70 5.57 -4.22
CA LEU A 296 4.40 6.83 -4.57
C LEU A 296 3.65 8.06 -4.03
N ASP A 297 2.51 7.86 -3.37
CA ASP A 297 1.70 8.94 -2.82
C ASP A 297 1.96 9.09 -1.31
N PRO A 298 2.56 10.19 -0.85
CA PRO A 298 2.80 10.42 0.57
C PRO A 298 1.53 10.40 1.44
N LEU A 299 0.37 10.67 0.85
CA LEU A 299 -0.92 10.65 1.55
C LEU A 299 -1.53 9.24 1.63
N ALA A 300 -0.99 8.27 0.89
CA ALA A 300 -1.44 6.87 0.91
C ALA A 300 -0.46 5.94 1.67
N ARG A 301 0.40 6.52 2.52
CA ARG A 301 1.37 5.82 3.35
C ARG A 301 0.72 5.11 4.55
#